data_3ab77449b5d2f07928feb9b1e6d6b682
#
_entry.id   3ab77449b5d2f07928feb9b1e6d6b682
#
_cell.length_a   1.000
_cell.length_b   1.000
_cell.length_c   1.000
_cell.angle_alpha   90.00
_cell.angle_beta   90.00
_cell.angle_gamma   90.00
#
_symmetry.space_group_name_H-M   'P 1'
#
loop_
_entity.id
_entity.type
_entity.pdbx_description
1 polymer ?
#
loop_
_entity_poly.entity_id
_entity_poly.type
_entity_poly.pdbx_seq_one_letter_code
_entity_poly.pdbx_strand_id
1 'polypeptide(L)'
;MIAGPGAEAFCAHPRTGALLVNDDRYMSAFLAARGVTVRRPPLAAPPTLAGSEVMRDGDVLDLGGVTLRFLEAKGHAPGNLAVHIPERETLIASDSLGYRYLDRGFFPIFFTGFADYLATIDRMAALKPRILGLAHQGALTGAAADAAFGAAREGAVAVRDRLRRDERPDEAIVRDLFTEFYREELALYSEENILLCCVLLLRRSRE
;
A
#
# COMPACT_ATOMS: atom_id res chain seq x y z
N MET A 1 13.68 -10.53 -11.43
CA MET A 1 12.67 -9.69 -10.70
C MET A 1 12.10 -10.55 -9.59
N ILE A 2 11.78 -9.96 -8.45
CA ILE A 2 11.15 -10.66 -7.30
C ILE A 2 9.69 -10.23 -7.22
N ALA A 3 8.81 -11.20 -6.97
CA ALA A 3 7.37 -10.97 -6.82
C ALA A 3 6.81 -11.81 -5.66
N GLY A 4 5.71 -11.39 -5.05
CA GLY A 4 4.99 -12.19 -4.08
C GLY A 4 3.96 -13.13 -4.72
N PRO A 5 3.44 -14.11 -3.98
CA PRO A 5 2.45 -15.05 -4.48
C PRO A 5 1.19 -14.35 -5.01
N GLY A 6 0.79 -14.66 -6.23
CA GLY A 6 -0.39 -14.08 -6.87
C GLY A 6 -0.20 -12.71 -7.53
N ALA A 7 0.97 -12.06 -7.38
CA ALA A 7 1.23 -10.75 -7.98
C ALA A 7 1.12 -10.78 -9.51
N GLU A 8 1.61 -11.84 -10.17
CA GLU A 8 1.52 -11.97 -11.63
C GLU A 8 0.06 -11.99 -12.11
N ALA A 9 -0.77 -12.83 -11.52
CA ALA A 9 -2.19 -12.94 -11.86
C ALA A 9 -2.95 -11.62 -11.58
N PHE A 10 -2.59 -10.93 -10.49
CA PHE A 10 -3.16 -9.63 -10.13
C PHE A 10 -2.82 -8.55 -11.17
N CYS A 11 -1.56 -8.43 -11.56
CA CYS A 11 -1.13 -7.46 -12.58
C CYS A 11 -1.65 -7.81 -13.99
N ALA A 12 -1.77 -9.10 -14.32
CA ALA A 12 -2.32 -9.57 -15.59
C ALA A 12 -3.84 -9.44 -15.71
N HIS A 13 -4.56 -9.20 -14.59
CA HIS A 13 -6.01 -9.01 -14.64
C HIS A 13 -6.34 -7.74 -15.44
N PRO A 14 -7.26 -7.79 -16.45
CA PRO A 14 -7.48 -6.68 -17.38
C PRO A 14 -7.79 -5.33 -16.71
N ARG A 15 -8.63 -5.34 -15.66
CA ARG A 15 -8.97 -4.09 -14.93
C ARG A 15 -7.77 -3.53 -14.17
N THR A 16 -7.01 -4.37 -13.49
CA THR A 16 -5.80 -3.95 -12.78
C THR A 16 -4.74 -3.43 -13.74
N GLY A 17 -4.51 -4.16 -14.83
CA GLY A 17 -3.55 -3.74 -15.85
C GLY A 17 -3.92 -2.40 -16.50
N ALA A 18 -5.19 -2.18 -16.82
CA ALA A 18 -5.66 -0.90 -17.35
C ALA A 18 -5.46 0.25 -16.34
N LEU A 19 -5.80 0.01 -15.07
CA LEU A 19 -5.62 0.99 -14.00
C LEU A 19 -4.15 1.37 -13.84
N LEU A 20 -3.24 0.40 -13.80
CA LEU A 20 -1.79 0.64 -13.69
C LEU A 20 -1.26 1.51 -14.83
N VAL A 21 -1.68 1.24 -16.07
CA VAL A 21 -1.27 2.04 -17.25
C VAL A 21 -1.84 3.45 -17.18
N ASN A 22 -3.11 3.60 -16.82
CA ASN A 22 -3.77 4.90 -16.74
C ASN A 22 -3.17 5.77 -15.64
N ASP A 23 -2.94 5.21 -14.47
CA ASP A 23 -2.31 5.92 -13.37
C ASP A 23 -0.86 6.33 -13.67
N ASP A 24 -0.09 5.46 -14.30
CA ASP A 24 1.28 5.79 -14.68
C ASP A 24 1.34 6.95 -15.69
N ARG A 25 0.42 7.00 -16.63
CA ARG A 25 0.27 8.12 -17.58
C ARG A 25 -0.13 9.41 -16.86
N TYR A 26 -1.14 9.32 -15.99
CA TYR A 26 -1.59 10.45 -15.19
C TYR A 26 -0.45 11.01 -14.33
N MET A 27 0.22 10.16 -13.57
CA MET A 27 1.35 10.52 -12.71
C MET A 27 2.50 11.18 -13.51
N SER A 28 2.83 10.63 -14.67
CA SER A 28 3.86 11.18 -15.55
C SER A 28 3.50 12.58 -16.04
N ALA A 29 2.25 12.80 -16.44
CA ALA A 29 1.75 14.11 -16.85
C ALA A 29 1.69 15.10 -15.69
N PHE A 30 1.23 14.66 -14.51
CA PHE A 30 1.17 15.44 -13.28
C PHE A 30 2.55 15.96 -12.84
N LEU A 31 3.56 15.10 -12.88
CA LEU A 31 4.94 15.43 -12.55
C LEU A 31 5.56 16.40 -13.59
N ALA A 32 5.34 16.12 -14.88
CA ALA A 32 5.83 16.97 -15.96
C ALA A 32 5.24 18.40 -15.87
N ALA A 33 3.96 18.53 -15.55
CA ALA A 33 3.30 19.83 -15.36
C ALA A 33 3.90 20.65 -14.18
N ARG A 34 4.61 19.99 -13.26
CA ARG A 34 5.32 20.59 -12.12
C ARG A 34 6.83 20.76 -12.34
N GLY A 35 7.29 20.58 -13.56
CA GLY A 35 8.71 20.72 -13.92
C GLY A 35 9.58 19.53 -13.50
N VAL A 36 9.00 18.41 -13.07
CA VAL A 36 9.74 17.21 -12.72
C VAL A 36 10.03 16.41 -13.99
N THR A 37 11.30 16.16 -14.27
CA THR A 37 11.72 15.36 -15.41
C THR A 37 11.44 13.88 -15.16
N VAL A 38 10.50 13.29 -15.90
CA VAL A 38 10.26 11.86 -15.90
C VAL A 38 11.24 11.20 -16.88
N ARG A 39 12.15 10.37 -16.35
CA ARG A 39 13.27 9.80 -17.13
C ARG A 39 12.88 8.63 -18.04
N ARG A 40 11.67 8.11 -17.94
CA ARG A 40 11.15 7.04 -18.77
C ARG A 40 9.81 7.43 -19.40
N PRO A 41 9.45 6.86 -20.55
CA PRO A 41 8.09 7.04 -21.07
C PRO A 41 7.06 6.36 -20.16
N PRO A 42 5.81 6.85 -20.15
CA PRO A 42 4.72 6.15 -19.48
C PRO A 42 4.54 4.72 -20.00
N LEU A 43 3.98 3.85 -19.17
CA LEU A 43 3.68 2.47 -19.53
C LEU A 43 2.76 2.42 -20.75
N ALA A 44 3.17 1.68 -21.78
CA ALA A 44 2.34 1.41 -22.96
C ALA A 44 1.39 0.22 -22.77
N ALA A 45 1.77 -0.70 -21.87
CA ALA A 45 1.02 -1.91 -21.52
C ALA A 45 1.24 -2.24 -20.03
N PRO A 46 0.38 -3.07 -19.41
CA PRO A 46 0.61 -3.56 -18.07
C PRO A 46 1.99 -4.23 -17.91
N PRO A 47 2.67 -4.05 -16.76
CA PRO A 47 3.94 -4.71 -16.54
C PRO A 47 3.73 -6.24 -16.47
N THR A 48 4.63 -6.98 -17.09
CA THR A 48 4.66 -8.44 -16.95
C THR A 48 5.58 -8.85 -15.81
N LEU A 49 5.11 -9.77 -14.98
CA LEU A 49 5.90 -10.41 -13.93
C LEU A 49 6.32 -11.85 -14.34
N ALA A 50 6.06 -12.25 -15.57
CA ALA A 50 6.47 -13.55 -16.09
C ALA A 50 7.98 -13.77 -15.91
N GLY A 51 8.35 -14.92 -15.36
CA GLY A 51 9.74 -15.25 -15.05
C GLY A 51 10.32 -14.55 -13.81
N SER A 52 9.51 -13.87 -13.02
CA SER A 52 9.93 -13.39 -11.69
C SER A 52 10.13 -14.56 -10.74
N GLU A 53 11.11 -14.44 -9.86
CA GLU A 53 11.28 -15.34 -8.73
C GLU A 53 10.21 -15.02 -7.69
N VAL A 54 9.42 -16.04 -7.31
CA VAL A 54 8.32 -15.85 -6.35
C VAL A 54 8.85 -16.09 -4.94
N MET A 55 8.92 -15.01 -4.15
CA MET A 55 9.26 -15.07 -2.74
C MET A 55 7.99 -15.29 -1.91
N ARG A 56 8.09 -16.21 -0.96
CA ARG A 56 7.02 -16.59 -0.03
C ARG A 56 7.33 -16.10 1.35
N ASP A 57 6.37 -16.26 2.22
CA ASP A 57 6.54 -15.98 3.64
C ASP A 57 7.68 -16.81 4.25
N GLY A 58 8.64 -16.12 4.88
CA GLY A 58 9.80 -16.72 5.52
C GLY A 58 10.99 -16.98 4.58
N ASP A 59 10.84 -16.78 3.27
CA ASP A 59 11.97 -16.90 2.35
C ASP A 59 13.06 -15.89 2.68
N VAL A 60 14.29 -16.28 2.36
CA VAL A 60 15.50 -15.51 2.71
C VAL A 60 16.39 -15.38 1.48
N LEU A 61 16.88 -14.16 1.24
CA LEU A 61 17.89 -13.87 0.25
C LEU A 61 19.13 -13.27 0.93
N ASP A 62 20.25 -13.97 0.86
CA ASP A 62 21.53 -13.47 1.35
C ASP A 62 22.26 -12.68 0.24
N LEU A 63 22.61 -11.44 0.54
CA LEU A 63 23.33 -10.54 -0.36
C LEU A 63 24.82 -10.39 0.01
N GLY A 64 25.36 -11.31 0.82
CA GLY A 64 26.75 -11.23 1.25
C GLY A 64 26.97 -10.21 2.38
N GLY A 65 26.40 -10.47 3.55
CA GLY A 65 26.49 -9.60 4.74
C GLY A 65 25.23 -8.75 5.04
N VAL A 66 24.22 -8.89 4.21
CA VAL A 66 22.87 -8.37 4.45
C VAL A 66 21.87 -9.44 4.04
N THR A 67 20.96 -9.75 4.93
CA THR A 67 19.91 -10.75 4.73
C THR A 67 18.56 -10.07 4.52
N LEU A 68 17.89 -10.39 3.42
CA LEU A 68 16.50 -9.99 3.19
C LEU A 68 15.57 -11.14 3.60
N ARG A 69 14.72 -10.91 4.59
CA ARG A 69 13.69 -11.85 5.02
C ARG A 69 12.34 -11.36 4.49
N PHE A 70 11.68 -12.18 3.68
CA PHE A 70 10.42 -11.84 3.07
C PHE A 70 9.25 -12.23 3.98
N LEU A 71 8.29 -11.32 4.12
CA LEU A 71 7.03 -11.55 4.82
C LEU A 71 5.89 -11.33 3.84
N GLU A 72 5.01 -12.32 3.69
CA GLU A 72 3.77 -12.11 2.96
C GLU A 72 2.89 -11.13 3.75
N ALA A 73 2.57 -10.01 3.13
CA ALA A 73 1.86 -8.90 3.75
C ALA A 73 0.43 -8.81 3.21
N LYS A 74 -0.47 -9.63 3.77
CA LYS A 74 -1.87 -9.74 3.34
C LYS A 74 -2.70 -8.52 3.73
N GLY A 75 -3.84 -8.36 3.09
CA GLY A 75 -4.86 -7.36 3.39
C GLY A 75 -4.88 -6.18 2.42
N HIS A 76 -3.75 -5.80 1.81
CA HIS A 76 -3.70 -4.74 0.80
C HIS A 76 -3.95 -5.28 -0.61
N ALA A 77 -3.03 -6.04 -1.15
CA ALA A 77 -3.11 -6.59 -2.49
C ALA A 77 -2.50 -8.00 -2.56
N PRO A 78 -2.92 -8.84 -3.52
CA PRO A 78 -2.26 -10.12 -3.78
C PRO A 78 -0.79 -9.90 -4.15
N GLY A 79 0.10 -10.69 -3.55
CA GLY A 79 1.53 -10.60 -3.80
C GLY A 79 2.25 -9.45 -3.09
N ASN A 80 1.58 -8.75 -2.18
CA ASN A 80 2.23 -7.75 -1.35
C ASN A 80 3.24 -8.41 -0.40
N LEU A 81 4.46 -7.89 -0.39
CA LEU A 81 5.57 -8.36 0.45
C LEU A 81 6.11 -7.23 1.30
N ALA A 82 6.41 -7.52 2.55
CA ALA A 82 7.31 -6.71 3.36
C ALA A 82 8.70 -7.36 3.40
N VAL A 83 9.74 -6.57 3.61
CA VAL A 83 11.11 -7.04 3.67
C VAL A 83 11.76 -6.60 4.98
N HIS A 84 12.15 -7.59 5.81
CA HIS A 84 12.90 -7.35 7.03
C HIS A 84 14.39 -7.57 6.80
N ILE A 85 15.20 -6.64 7.24
CA ILE A 85 16.67 -6.65 7.18
C ILE A 85 17.21 -6.63 8.60
N PRO A 86 17.39 -7.80 9.24
CA PRO A 86 17.72 -7.91 10.68
C PRO A 86 19.01 -7.17 11.05
N GLU A 87 20.07 -7.29 10.23
CA GLU A 87 21.38 -6.69 10.49
C GLU A 87 21.36 -5.15 10.48
N ARG A 88 20.26 -4.58 9.96
CA ARG A 88 20.03 -3.12 9.89
C ARG A 88 18.83 -2.67 10.73
N GLU A 89 18.22 -3.57 11.51
CA GLU A 89 17.00 -3.30 12.27
C GLU A 89 15.96 -2.56 11.40
N THR A 90 15.87 -2.94 10.11
CA THR A 90 15.09 -2.23 9.10
C THR A 90 13.95 -3.10 8.59
N LEU A 91 12.76 -2.54 8.49
CA LEU A 91 11.62 -3.13 7.83
C LEU A 91 11.15 -2.23 6.68
N ILE A 92 11.00 -2.77 5.49
CA ILE A 92 10.35 -2.13 4.36
C ILE A 92 8.92 -2.69 4.31
N ALA A 93 7.94 -1.85 4.69
CA ALA A 93 6.58 -2.32 4.94
C ALA A 93 5.71 -2.40 3.68
N SER A 94 6.18 -1.92 2.52
CA SER A 94 5.32 -1.75 1.35
C SER A 94 4.05 -0.95 1.71
N ASP A 95 2.90 -1.26 1.13
CA ASP A 95 1.61 -0.61 1.39
C ASP A 95 0.88 -1.13 2.64
N SER A 96 1.54 -1.95 3.46
CA SER A 96 0.88 -2.67 4.56
C SER A 96 0.44 -1.78 5.72
N LEU A 97 0.93 -0.55 5.81
CA LEU A 97 0.50 0.42 6.82
C LEU A 97 -0.49 1.46 6.26
N GLY A 98 -0.70 1.48 4.95
CA GLY A 98 -1.50 2.49 4.29
C GLY A 98 -0.68 3.69 3.83
N TYR A 99 -1.37 4.70 3.30
CA TYR A 99 -0.76 5.95 2.90
C TYR A 99 -0.67 6.91 4.10
N ARG A 100 0.55 7.31 4.45
CA ARG A 100 0.79 8.20 5.58
C ARG A 100 0.61 9.66 5.17
N TYR A 101 -0.28 10.37 5.85
CA TYR A 101 -0.33 11.83 5.84
C TYR A 101 0.58 12.40 6.90
N LEU A 102 1.14 13.60 6.68
CA LEU A 102 2.04 14.24 7.64
C LEU A 102 1.29 14.80 8.85
N ASP A 103 0.02 15.15 8.68
CA ASP A 103 -0.80 15.90 9.65
C ASP A 103 -1.89 15.07 10.34
N ARG A 104 -2.24 13.87 9.82
CA ARG A 104 -3.46 13.15 10.27
C ARG A 104 -3.36 11.64 10.38
N GLY A 105 -2.16 11.07 10.28
CA GLY A 105 -1.98 9.62 10.37
C GLY A 105 -2.08 8.91 9.02
N PHE A 106 -2.79 7.79 8.95
CA PHE A 106 -2.78 6.91 7.78
C PHE A 106 -4.16 6.82 7.11
N PHE A 107 -4.17 6.88 5.79
CA PHE A 107 -5.27 6.39 4.97
C PHE A 107 -5.15 4.87 4.88
N PRO A 108 -6.06 4.09 5.47
CA PRO A 108 -5.97 2.64 5.46
C PRO A 108 -6.31 2.10 4.08
N ILE A 109 -5.65 1.03 3.66
CA ILE A 109 -5.78 0.45 2.33
C ILE A 109 -5.96 -1.07 2.37
N PHE A 110 -6.90 -1.54 3.21
CA PHE A 110 -7.24 -2.96 3.37
C PHE A 110 -8.18 -3.47 2.25
N PHE A 111 -7.67 -3.52 1.02
CA PHE A 111 -8.50 -3.78 -0.17
C PHE A 111 -8.81 -5.25 -0.42
N THR A 112 -8.10 -6.18 0.21
CA THR A 112 -8.36 -7.62 0.08
C THR A 112 -8.90 -8.27 1.35
N GLY A 113 -8.70 -7.66 2.52
CA GLY A 113 -9.25 -8.17 3.78
C GLY A 113 -8.80 -7.36 5.00
N PHE A 114 -9.75 -6.99 5.85
CA PHE A 114 -9.46 -6.19 7.05
C PHE A 114 -8.71 -6.99 8.12
N ALA A 115 -9.14 -8.23 8.41
CA ALA A 115 -8.49 -9.06 9.42
C ALA A 115 -7.04 -9.38 9.05
N ASP A 116 -6.79 -9.74 7.81
CA ASP A 116 -5.45 -10.00 7.29
C ASP A 116 -4.57 -8.75 7.34
N TYR A 117 -5.15 -7.58 7.06
CA TYR A 117 -4.44 -6.30 7.13
C TYR A 117 -3.97 -5.99 8.55
N LEU A 118 -4.85 -6.15 9.56
CA LEU A 118 -4.47 -5.96 10.96
C LEU A 118 -3.43 -6.98 11.42
N ALA A 119 -3.61 -8.27 11.08
CA ALA A 119 -2.65 -9.31 11.41
C ALA A 119 -1.26 -9.03 10.81
N THR A 120 -1.21 -8.48 9.59
CA THR A 120 0.03 -8.05 8.94
C THR A 120 0.69 -6.90 9.70
N ILE A 121 -0.06 -5.89 10.12
CA ILE A 121 0.46 -4.77 10.93
C ILE A 121 1.02 -5.30 12.27
N ASP A 122 0.24 -6.12 12.98
CA ASP A 122 0.65 -6.67 14.28
C ASP A 122 1.91 -7.53 14.17
N ARG A 123 2.02 -8.33 13.12
CA ARG A 123 3.19 -9.15 12.82
C ARG A 123 4.44 -8.31 12.53
N MET A 124 4.30 -7.25 11.76
CA MET A 124 5.40 -6.33 11.46
C MET A 124 5.83 -5.54 12.70
N ALA A 125 4.89 -5.08 13.51
CA ALA A 125 5.18 -4.39 14.78
C ALA A 125 6.00 -5.27 15.75
N ALA A 126 5.74 -6.59 15.77
CA ALA A 126 6.46 -7.54 16.62
C ALA A 126 7.96 -7.65 16.28
N LEU A 127 8.38 -7.25 15.07
CA LEU A 127 9.79 -7.21 14.67
C LEU A 127 10.56 -6.04 15.29
N LYS A 128 9.87 -5.02 15.83
CA LYS A 128 10.44 -3.82 16.46
C LYS A 128 11.55 -3.16 15.65
N PRO A 129 11.31 -2.82 14.37
CA PRO A 129 12.33 -2.22 13.52
C PRO A 129 12.68 -0.82 14.01
N ARG A 130 13.98 -0.46 14.01
CA ARG A 130 14.42 0.91 14.28
C ARG A 130 14.26 1.83 13.08
N ILE A 131 14.24 1.24 11.88
CA ILE A 131 14.01 1.96 10.61
C ILE A 131 12.83 1.29 9.92
N LEU A 132 11.81 2.07 9.62
CA LEU A 132 10.60 1.65 8.95
C LEU A 132 10.47 2.37 7.60
N GLY A 133 10.77 1.68 6.52
CA GLY A 133 10.55 2.17 5.15
C GLY A 133 9.07 2.02 4.78
N LEU A 134 8.44 3.13 4.42
CA LEU A 134 7.06 3.16 3.93
C LEU A 134 7.08 3.10 2.39
N ALA A 135 6.02 2.59 1.78
CA ALA A 135 5.86 2.64 0.32
C ALA A 135 5.84 4.08 -0.19
N HIS A 136 5.25 4.97 0.62
CA HIS A 136 5.09 6.39 0.33
C HIS A 136 5.58 7.21 1.53
N GLN A 137 6.08 8.44 1.30
CA GLN A 137 6.53 9.37 2.35
C GLN A 137 7.83 8.95 3.08
N GLY A 138 8.68 8.14 2.43
CA GLY A 138 10.05 7.86 2.87
C GLY A 138 10.15 6.87 4.02
N ALA A 139 10.99 7.16 5.02
CA ALA A 139 11.26 6.28 6.14
C ALA A 139 11.07 7.00 7.48
N LEU A 140 10.67 6.21 8.50
CA LEU A 140 10.56 6.62 9.90
C LEU A 140 11.65 5.94 10.72
N THR A 141 12.09 6.59 11.80
CA THR A 141 13.12 6.04 12.68
C THR A 141 12.77 6.23 14.15
N GLY A 142 13.28 5.34 15.01
CA GLY A 142 13.12 5.41 16.47
C GLY A 142 11.64 5.48 16.88
N ALA A 143 11.30 6.37 17.80
CA ALA A 143 9.94 6.50 18.33
C ALA A 143 8.85 6.73 17.25
N ALA A 144 9.20 7.38 16.13
CA ALA A 144 8.25 7.57 15.02
C ALA A 144 7.96 6.25 14.28
N ALA A 145 8.96 5.36 14.15
CA ALA A 145 8.77 4.03 13.60
C ALA A 145 7.89 3.17 14.52
N ASP A 146 8.16 3.20 15.82
CA ASP A 146 7.36 2.46 16.82
C ASP A 146 5.89 2.91 16.83
N ALA A 147 5.65 4.22 16.82
CA ALA A 147 4.30 4.78 16.87
C ALA A 147 3.49 4.52 15.58
N ALA A 148 4.16 4.36 14.44
CA ALA A 148 3.48 4.23 13.14
C ALA A 148 2.57 2.99 13.07
N PHE A 149 2.97 1.87 13.65
CA PHE A 149 2.16 0.64 13.65
C PHE A 149 0.84 0.83 14.41
N GLY A 150 0.92 1.42 15.62
CA GLY A 150 -0.26 1.76 16.42
C GLY A 150 -1.19 2.71 15.67
N ALA A 151 -0.65 3.80 15.13
CA ALA A 151 -1.42 4.79 14.38
C ALA A 151 -2.11 4.20 13.12
N ALA A 152 -1.40 3.36 12.36
CA ALA A 152 -1.96 2.71 11.18
C ALA A 152 -3.09 1.73 11.56
N ARG A 153 -2.89 0.95 12.62
CA ARG A 153 -3.87 0.00 13.14
C ARG A 153 -5.12 0.70 13.65
N GLU A 154 -4.96 1.71 14.50
CA GLU A 154 -6.06 2.50 15.06
C GLU A 154 -6.85 3.22 13.96
N GLY A 155 -6.17 3.83 13.00
CA GLY A 155 -6.78 4.46 11.84
C GLY A 155 -7.62 3.48 11.01
N ALA A 156 -7.10 2.27 10.75
CA ALA A 156 -7.83 1.24 10.03
C ALA A 156 -9.09 0.78 10.78
N VAL A 157 -9.00 0.57 12.10
CA VAL A 157 -10.14 0.20 12.94
C VAL A 157 -11.18 1.31 12.96
N ALA A 158 -10.76 2.55 13.16
CA ALA A 158 -11.66 3.70 13.22
C ALA A 158 -12.44 3.90 11.91
N VAL A 159 -11.75 3.82 10.77
CA VAL A 159 -12.40 3.94 9.45
C VAL A 159 -13.37 2.79 9.23
N ARG A 160 -12.97 1.54 9.47
CA ARG A 160 -13.85 0.39 9.32
C ARG A 160 -15.11 0.50 10.19
N ASP A 161 -14.94 0.82 11.46
CA ASP A 161 -16.06 0.90 12.41
C ASP A 161 -17.05 2.02 12.04
N ARG A 162 -16.53 3.15 11.56
CA ARG A 162 -17.34 4.23 11.02
C ARG A 162 -18.15 3.76 9.80
N LEU A 163 -17.50 3.14 8.82
CA LEU A 163 -18.14 2.69 7.58
C LEU A 163 -19.18 1.59 7.80
N ARG A 164 -18.97 0.72 8.79
CA ARG A 164 -19.96 -0.31 9.16
C ARG A 164 -21.23 0.23 9.77
N ARG A 165 -21.15 1.37 10.45
CA ARG A 165 -22.30 2.01 11.11
C ARG A 165 -23.02 3.00 10.19
N ASP A 166 -22.42 3.35 9.07
CA ASP A 166 -23.00 4.33 8.14
C ASP A 166 -24.02 3.64 7.23
N GLU A 167 -25.30 3.97 7.42
CA GLU A 167 -26.44 3.41 6.69
C GLU A 167 -26.85 4.25 5.47
N ARG A 168 -26.13 5.33 5.19
CA ARG A 168 -26.40 6.16 4.02
C ARG A 168 -26.11 5.40 2.71
N PRO A 169 -26.62 5.88 1.56
CA PRO A 169 -26.29 5.30 0.27
C PRO A 169 -24.78 5.25 0.03
N ASP A 170 -24.30 4.15 -0.58
CA ASP A 170 -22.88 3.89 -0.81
C ASP A 170 -22.19 5.04 -1.54
N GLU A 171 -22.86 5.65 -2.52
CA GLU A 171 -22.31 6.77 -3.30
C GLU A 171 -22.04 8.01 -2.42
N ALA A 172 -22.87 8.25 -1.42
CA ALA A 172 -22.67 9.37 -0.48
C ALA A 172 -21.46 9.07 0.43
N ILE A 173 -21.36 7.87 0.95
CA ILE A 173 -20.25 7.44 1.81
C ILE A 173 -18.92 7.47 1.04
N VAL A 174 -18.89 6.94 -0.17
CA VAL A 174 -17.69 6.95 -1.03
C VAL A 174 -17.26 8.38 -1.36
N ARG A 175 -18.20 9.28 -1.63
CA ARG A 175 -17.90 10.69 -1.90
C ARG A 175 -17.29 11.38 -0.68
N ASP A 176 -17.81 11.11 0.51
CA ASP A 176 -17.28 11.69 1.76
C ASP A 176 -15.87 11.15 2.04
N LEU A 177 -15.64 9.84 1.87
CA LEU A 177 -14.30 9.24 1.96
C LEU A 177 -13.33 9.88 0.96
N PHE A 178 -13.76 10.02 -0.28
CA PHE A 178 -12.95 10.67 -1.30
C PHE A 178 -12.60 12.10 -0.90
N THR A 179 -13.57 12.90 -0.47
CA THR A 179 -13.35 14.29 -0.02
C THR A 179 -12.41 14.35 1.19
N GLU A 180 -12.50 13.39 2.09
CA GLU A 180 -11.65 13.31 3.28
C GLU A 180 -10.19 12.97 2.94
N PHE A 181 -9.98 11.99 2.05
CA PHE A 181 -8.65 11.44 1.80
C PHE A 181 -7.97 11.96 0.54
N TYR A 182 -8.72 12.34 -0.51
CA TYR A 182 -8.13 12.91 -1.72
C TYR A 182 -7.67 14.35 -1.48
N ARG A 183 -6.44 14.49 -1.07
CA ARG A 183 -5.77 15.76 -0.77
C ARG A 183 -4.57 15.94 -1.68
N GLU A 184 -3.86 17.07 -1.51
CA GLU A 184 -2.69 17.43 -2.33
C GLU A 184 -1.66 16.31 -2.45
N GLU A 185 -1.38 15.58 -1.35
CA GLU A 185 -0.44 14.47 -1.36
C GLU A 185 -0.90 13.28 -2.22
N LEU A 186 -2.21 13.02 -2.26
CA LEU A 186 -2.76 11.97 -3.13
C LEU A 186 -3.11 12.44 -4.54
N ALA A 187 -3.00 13.73 -4.85
CA ALA A 187 -3.23 14.24 -6.20
C ALA A 187 -2.21 13.72 -7.24
N LEU A 188 -1.17 12.99 -6.78
CA LEU A 188 -0.27 12.21 -7.63
C LEU A 188 -0.98 11.03 -8.33
N TYR A 189 -2.06 10.54 -7.73
CA TYR A 189 -2.92 9.48 -8.27
C TYR A 189 -4.16 10.09 -8.93
N SER A 190 -4.74 9.39 -9.91
CA SER A 190 -5.98 9.83 -10.54
C SER A 190 -7.16 9.78 -9.56
N GLU A 191 -8.14 10.67 -9.75
CA GLU A 191 -9.40 10.63 -8.99
C GLU A 191 -10.10 9.27 -9.10
N GLU A 192 -10.09 8.68 -10.30
CA GLU A 192 -10.66 7.36 -10.58
C GLU A 192 -10.05 6.28 -9.68
N ASN A 193 -8.72 6.28 -9.52
CA ASN A 193 -8.03 5.33 -8.66
C ASN A 193 -8.43 5.51 -7.19
N ILE A 194 -8.41 6.73 -6.67
CA ILE A 194 -8.76 6.97 -5.27
C ILE A 194 -10.24 6.73 -4.99
N LEU A 195 -11.13 7.02 -5.93
CA LEU A 195 -12.54 6.63 -5.83
C LEU A 195 -12.71 5.11 -5.74
N LEU A 196 -11.98 4.36 -6.57
CA LEU A 196 -11.96 2.89 -6.49
C LEU A 196 -11.45 2.40 -5.13
N CYS A 197 -10.41 3.01 -4.60
CA CYS A 197 -9.91 2.72 -3.24
C CYS A 197 -11.01 2.93 -2.19
N CYS A 198 -11.75 4.04 -2.26
CA CYS A 198 -12.86 4.31 -1.34
C CYS A 198 -14.00 3.28 -1.45
N VAL A 199 -14.34 2.85 -2.66
CA VAL A 199 -15.34 1.78 -2.91
C VAL A 199 -14.86 0.47 -2.28
N LEU A 200 -13.60 0.10 -2.47
CA LEU A 200 -13.02 -1.13 -1.91
C LEU A 200 -13.01 -1.08 -0.38
N LEU A 201 -12.62 0.06 0.22
CA LEU A 201 -12.66 0.24 1.67
C LEU A 201 -14.07 0.06 2.24
N LEU A 202 -15.08 0.70 1.64
CA LEU A 202 -16.46 0.56 2.08
C LEU A 202 -16.91 -0.89 2.01
N ARG A 203 -16.66 -1.57 0.88
CA ARG A 203 -17.01 -2.97 0.68
C ARG A 203 -16.36 -3.87 1.73
N ARG A 204 -15.03 -3.75 1.93
CA ARG A 204 -14.27 -4.58 2.90
C ARG A 204 -14.60 -4.26 4.35
N SER A 205 -15.06 -3.05 4.63
CA SER A 205 -15.52 -2.69 5.97
C SER A 205 -16.81 -3.41 6.37
N ARG A 206 -17.65 -3.79 5.41
CA ARG A 206 -18.94 -4.45 5.64
C ARG A 206 -18.88 -5.98 5.61
N GLU A 207 -17.77 -6.54 5.21
CA GLU A 207 -17.46 -7.96 5.34
C GLU A 207 -16.99 -8.29 6.79
#